data_37646ed2f0ab19bb438aca48f99d50f8
#
_entry.id   37646ed2f0ab19bb438aca48f99d50f8
#
_cell.length_a   1.000
_cell.length_b   1.000
_cell.length_c   1.000
_cell.angle_alpha   90.00
_cell.angle_beta   90.00
_cell.angle_gamma   90.00
#
_symmetry.space_group_name_H-M   'P 1'
#
loop_
_entity.id
_entity.type
_entity.pdbx_description
1 polymer ?
#
loop_
_entity_poly.entity_id
_entity_poly.type
_entity_poly.pdbx_seq_one_letter_code
_entity_poly.pdbx_strand_id
1 'polypeptide(L)'
;AVKELPLEKKREARLLRLLEHPSIPRMVDYVENGDHCYLIMEYIRGKSLGQMLKEGHVFAVDELLSYGDTVLAVLEYLHGQKPPVYYGDLKPDNLMLSDSGKLYLVDFGSAMFGFGENQRICMGTEGFAAPEQYEGKVNSSSDLYALGKTLQALAGKNWLSVLWKAPGFALFLYKCTRPQGKRRFENAAQARKMLSGIGKRKGLARKNAAVVIGTTGILLAAGVFLAGSEQQATFESALAEVTKGYYEIEENESSSLSKKFAAEADKKSTDKEADKFLLKKCEHAESALQKLQKEYTKDEEQRKLLLLLAVNAELQKEWERAAVYYEQLLLYAPEFAE
;
A
#
# COMPACT_ATOMS: atom_id res chain seq x y z
N ALA A 1 -2.54 7.12 -28.24
CA ALA A 1 -1.12 7.45 -27.96
C ALA A 1 -0.21 6.69 -28.91
N VAL A 2 0.97 7.22 -29.18
CA VAL A 2 2.03 6.54 -29.93
C VAL A 2 3.25 6.46 -29.03
N LYS A 3 3.81 5.24 -28.86
CA LYS A 3 5.05 4.98 -28.14
C LYS A 3 6.08 4.47 -29.12
N GLU A 4 7.17 5.21 -29.28
CA GLU A 4 8.31 4.77 -30.06
C GLU A 4 9.23 3.90 -29.20
N LEU A 5 9.68 2.79 -29.73
CA LEU A 5 10.54 1.81 -29.08
C LEU A 5 11.64 1.33 -30.05
N PRO A 6 12.85 1.03 -29.57
CA PRO A 6 13.81 0.26 -30.34
C PRO A 6 13.22 -1.11 -30.76
N LEU A 7 13.55 -1.59 -31.95
CA LEU A 7 12.98 -2.83 -32.50
C LEU A 7 13.24 -4.05 -31.60
N GLU A 8 14.33 -4.06 -30.85
CA GLU A 8 14.66 -5.07 -29.86
C GLU A 8 13.63 -5.15 -28.71
N LYS A 9 12.90 -4.05 -28.43
CA LYS A 9 11.82 -3.98 -27.41
C LYS A 9 10.43 -4.33 -27.97
N LYS A 10 10.31 -4.85 -29.17
CA LYS A 10 9.03 -5.28 -29.79
C LYS A 10 8.24 -6.33 -28.99
N ARG A 11 8.86 -6.88 -27.94
CA ARG A 11 8.21 -7.81 -27.00
C ARG A 11 6.99 -7.18 -26.32
N GLU A 12 7.06 -5.89 -25.94
CA GLU A 12 5.94 -5.16 -25.36
C GLU A 12 4.72 -5.13 -26.29
N ALA A 13 4.95 -4.81 -27.56
CA ALA A 13 3.89 -4.80 -28.58
C ALA A 13 3.25 -6.18 -28.78
N ARG A 14 4.07 -7.24 -28.83
CA ARG A 14 3.57 -8.62 -28.95
C ARG A 14 2.71 -9.02 -27.76
N LEU A 15 3.09 -8.62 -26.55
CA LEU A 15 2.37 -8.90 -25.32
C LEU A 15 1.05 -8.15 -25.31
N LEU A 16 1.06 -6.83 -25.53
CA LEU A 16 -0.15 -6.00 -25.54
C LEU A 16 -1.17 -6.42 -26.60
N ARG A 17 -0.72 -6.97 -27.72
CA ARG A 17 -1.60 -7.50 -28.77
C ARG A 17 -2.46 -8.69 -28.29
N LEU A 18 -2.00 -9.40 -27.27
CA LEU A 18 -2.67 -10.59 -26.74
C LEU A 18 -3.54 -10.25 -25.51
N LEU A 19 -3.43 -9.03 -24.98
CA LEU A 19 -4.11 -8.67 -23.75
C LEU A 19 -5.37 -7.85 -24.04
N GLU A 20 -6.51 -8.32 -23.52
CA GLU A 20 -7.79 -7.62 -23.54
C GLU A 20 -8.35 -7.52 -22.12
N HIS A 21 -8.24 -6.35 -21.51
CA HIS A 21 -8.80 -6.09 -20.18
C HIS A 21 -9.27 -4.65 -20.07
N PRO A 22 -10.42 -4.37 -19.40
CA PRO A 22 -10.97 -3.02 -19.31
C PRO A 22 -10.00 -1.95 -18.75
N SER A 23 -9.07 -2.34 -17.87
CA SER A 23 -8.09 -1.46 -17.23
C SER A 23 -6.67 -1.60 -17.82
N ILE A 24 -6.55 -2.12 -19.04
CA ILE A 24 -5.32 -2.10 -19.86
C ILE A 24 -5.64 -1.30 -21.12
N PRO A 25 -4.83 -0.31 -21.53
CA PRO A 25 -5.04 0.42 -22.78
C PRO A 25 -5.02 -0.54 -23.96
N ARG A 26 -6.03 -0.47 -24.82
CA ARG A 26 -6.11 -1.32 -26.00
C ARG A 26 -5.04 -0.91 -27.01
N MET A 27 -4.30 -1.88 -27.52
CA MET A 27 -3.44 -1.70 -28.67
C MET A 27 -4.30 -1.54 -29.93
N VAL A 28 -4.03 -0.48 -30.70
CA VAL A 28 -4.74 -0.15 -31.94
C VAL A 28 -3.98 -0.68 -33.14
N ASP A 29 -2.67 -0.42 -33.18
CA ASP A 29 -1.82 -0.83 -34.30
C ASP A 29 -0.35 -0.92 -33.87
N TYR A 30 0.48 -1.50 -34.75
CA TYR A 30 1.91 -1.65 -34.57
C TYR A 30 2.62 -1.55 -35.90
N VAL A 31 3.58 -0.66 -36.00
CA VAL A 31 4.35 -0.38 -37.21
C VAL A 31 5.84 -0.53 -36.94
N GLU A 32 6.56 -1.27 -37.78
CA GLU A 32 8.03 -1.35 -37.78
C GLU A 32 8.59 -0.41 -38.89
N ASN A 33 9.58 0.40 -38.53
CA ASN A 33 10.26 1.27 -39.46
C ASN A 33 11.76 1.39 -39.13
N GLY A 34 12.60 0.78 -39.90
CA GLY A 34 14.04 0.68 -39.64
C GLY A 34 14.34 -0.01 -38.32
N ASP A 35 15.13 0.64 -37.48
CA ASP A 35 15.55 0.11 -36.17
C ASP A 35 14.55 0.42 -35.05
N HIS A 36 13.38 0.99 -35.39
CA HIS A 36 12.35 1.37 -34.42
C HIS A 36 11.02 0.69 -34.72
N CYS A 37 10.21 0.59 -33.69
CA CYS A 37 8.81 0.22 -33.80
C CYS A 37 7.92 1.22 -33.07
N TYR A 38 6.74 1.44 -33.62
CA TYR A 38 5.75 2.39 -33.13
C TYR A 38 4.53 1.61 -32.64
N LEU A 39 4.28 1.72 -31.35
CA LEU A 39 3.12 1.11 -30.69
C LEU A 39 2.00 2.14 -30.59
N ILE A 40 0.93 1.92 -31.34
CA ILE A 40 -0.24 2.80 -31.37
C ILE A 40 -1.28 2.20 -30.44
N MET A 41 -1.66 2.93 -29.40
CA MET A 41 -2.57 2.48 -28.36
C MET A 41 -3.62 3.51 -28.00
N GLU A 42 -4.65 3.10 -27.32
CA GLU A 42 -5.66 3.96 -26.71
C GLU A 42 -5.00 5.08 -25.92
N TYR A 43 -5.46 6.32 -26.14
CA TYR A 43 -4.98 7.46 -25.37
C TYR A 43 -5.83 7.63 -24.11
N ILE A 44 -5.20 7.47 -22.95
CA ILE A 44 -5.88 7.69 -21.67
C ILE A 44 -5.72 9.16 -21.29
N ARG A 45 -6.82 9.92 -21.41
CA ARG A 45 -6.86 11.30 -20.94
C ARG A 45 -6.96 11.28 -19.41
N GLY A 46 -5.96 11.85 -18.71
CA GLY A 46 -5.88 11.84 -17.24
C GLY A 46 -4.44 12.00 -16.76
N LYS A 47 -4.21 11.68 -15.47
CA LYS A 47 -2.90 11.77 -14.81
C LYS A 47 -2.49 10.43 -14.24
N SER A 48 -1.18 10.20 -14.13
CA SER A 48 -0.71 9.07 -13.34
C SER A 48 -0.89 9.35 -11.84
N LEU A 49 -1.08 8.28 -11.03
CA LEU A 49 -1.15 8.43 -9.58
C LEU A 49 0.17 8.96 -9.01
N GLY A 50 1.31 8.66 -9.67
CA GLY A 50 2.61 9.23 -9.32
C GLY A 50 2.69 10.72 -9.55
N GLN A 51 2.11 11.23 -10.65
CA GLN A 51 2.00 12.67 -10.90
C GLN A 51 1.09 13.34 -9.88
N MET A 52 -0.08 12.77 -9.59
CA MET A 52 -1.00 13.28 -8.57
C MET A 52 -0.34 13.35 -7.19
N LEU A 53 0.45 12.33 -6.82
CA LEU A 53 1.22 12.33 -5.57
C LEU A 53 2.26 13.45 -5.52
N LYS A 54 3.00 13.70 -6.62
CA LYS A 54 3.96 14.81 -6.74
C LYS A 54 3.28 16.18 -6.67
N GLU A 55 2.04 16.29 -7.14
CA GLU A 55 1.19 17.49 -7.05
C GLU A 55 0.57 17.68 -5.65
N GLY A 56 0.85 16.78 -4.70
CA GLY A 56 0.37 16.88 -3.31
C GLY A 56 -1.03 16.30 -3.08
N HIS A 57 -1.56 15.51 -4.02
CA HIS A 57 -2.84 14.84 -3.80
C HIS A 57 -2.77 13.85 -2.64
N VAL A 58 -3.74 13.91 -1.74
CA VAL A 58 -3.88 13.01 -0.58
C VAL A 58 -4.96 11.99 -0.89
N PHE A 59 -4.58 10.75 -1.06
CA PHE A 59 -5.49 9.66 -1.38
C PHE A 59 -6.27 9.20 -0.16
N ALA A 60 -7.60 9.15 -0.28
CA ALA A 60 -8.47 8.58 0.74
C ALA A 60 -8.35 7.05 0.78
N VAL A 61 -8.64 6.44 1.94
CA VAL A 61 -8.61 4.97 2.09
C VAL A 61 -9.51 4.27 1.07
N ASP A 62 -10.69 4.84 0.79
CA ASP A 62 -11.65 4.23 -0.14
C ASP A 62 -11.14 4.27 -1.58
N GLU A 63 -10.37 5.30 -1.96
CA GLU A 63 -9.66 5.34 -3.24
C GLU A 63 -8.57 4.27 -3.31
N LEU A 64 -7.74 4.15 -2.26
CA LEU A 64 -6.70 3.13 -2.20
C LEU A 64 -7.25 1.70 -2.28
N LEU A 65 -8.37 1.43 -1.60
CA LEU A 65 -9.07 0.15 -1.69
C LEU A 65 -9.61 -0.11 -3.11
N SER A 66 -10.20 0.90 -3.75
CA SER A 66 -10.73 0.81 -5.11
C SER A 66 -9.62 0.60 -6.14
N TYR A 67 -8.52 1.35 -6.02
CA TYR A 67 -7.37 1.21 -6.91
C TYR A 67 -6.69 -0.15 -6.73
N GLY A 68 -6.53 -0.60 -5.48
CA GLY A 68 -6.00 -1.92 -5.16
C GLY A 68 -6.84 -3.04 -5.77
N ASP A 69 -8.19 -2.98 -5.66
CA ASP A 69 -9.10 -3.98 -6.27
C ASP A 69 -8.97 -3.99 -7.80
N THR A 70 -8.90 -2.80 -8.42
CA THR A 70 -8.74 -2.70 -9.88
C THR A 70 -7.41 -3.30 -10.33
N VAL A 71 -6.29 -2.99 -9.65
CA VAL A 71 -4.97 -3.53 -9.99
C VAL A 71 -4.95 -5.04 -9.77
N LEU A 72 -5.53 -5.53 -8.67
CA LEU A 72 -5.62 -6.97 -8.41
C LEU A 72 -6.44 -7.70 -9.47
N ALA A 73 -7.51 -7.09 -10.00
CA ALA A 73 -8.25 -7.66 -11.12
C ALA A 73 -7.38 -7.78 -12.39
N VAL A 74 -6.55 -6.77 -12.68
CA VAL A 74 -5.60 -6.83 -13.79
C VAL A 74 -4.55 -7.91 -13.55
N LEU A 75 -3.97 -7.99 -12.36
CA LEU A 75 -2.96 -9.00 -12.02
C LEU A 75 -3.54 -10.42 -12.06
N GLU A 76 -4.78 -10.62 -11.59
CA GLU A 76 -5.50 -11.90 -11.69
C GLU A 76 -5.65 -12.32 -13.17
N TYR A 77 -6.04 -11.38 -14.03
CA TYR A 77 -6.14 -11.61 -15.47
C TYR A 77 -4.77 -11.94 -16.10
N LEU A 78 -3.71 -11.20 -15.79
CA LEU A 78 -2.36 -11.40 -16.33
C LEU A 78 -1.78 -12.75 -15.88
N HIS A 79 -1.85 -13.07 -14.59
CA HIS A 79 -1.34 -14.31 -14.01
C HIS A 79 -2.13 -15.53 -14.48
N GLY A 80 -3.40 -15.36 -14.89
CA GLY A 80 -4.26 -16.39 -15.45
C GLY A 80 -4.00 -16.71 -16.94
N GLN A 81 -3.16 -15.92 -17.63
CA GLN A 81 -2.82 -16.20 -19.04
C GLN A 81 -2.02 -17.51 -19.17
N LYS A 82 -2.02 -18.09 -20.36
CA LYS A 82 -1.26 -19.30 -20.69
C LYS A 82 -0.32 -19.03 -21.86
N PRO A 83 0.95 -18.80 -21.61
CA PRO A 83 1.64 -18.80 -20.31
C PRO A 83 1.27 -17.58 -19.45
N PRO A 84 1.47 -17.65 -18.11
CA PRO A 84 1.20 -16.52 -17.24
C PRO A 84 2.06 -15.31 -17.61
N VAL A 85 1.52 -14.12 -17.42
CA VAL A 85 2.21 -12.86 -17.63
C VAL A 85 2.46 -12.22 -16.28
N TYR A 86 3.71 -11.85 -15.99
CA TYR A 86 4.11 -11.09 -14.81
C TYR A 86 4.41 -9.65 -15.23
N TYR A 87 3.87 -8.69 -14.49
CA TYR A 87 3.97 -7.28 -14.87
C TYR A 87 5.36 -6.68 -14.60
N GLY A 88 5.92 -6.94 -13.42
CA GLY A 88 7.32 -6.71 -13.07
C GLY A 88 7.73 -5.28 -12.70
N ASP A 89 6.95 -4.23 -12.97
CA ASP A 89 7.28 -2.83 -12.65
C ASP A 89 6.06 -2.02 -12.17
N LEU A 90 5.32 -2.57 -11.21
CA LEU A 90 4.17 -1.88 -10.64
C LEU A 90 4.60 -0.76 -9.71
N LYS A 91 4.18 0.48 -10.03
CA LYS A 91 4.46 1.70 -9.28
C LYS A 91 3.40 2.77 -9.57
N PRO A 92 3.32 3.86 -8.76
CA PRO A 92 2.32 4.92 -8.96
C PRO A 92 2.38 5.58 -10.34
N ASP A 93 3.57 5.72 -10.95
CA ASP A 93 3.73 6.35 -12.26
C ASP A 93 3.11 5.51 -13.40
N ASN A 94 2.99 4.19 -13.21
CA ASN A 94 2.40 3.25 -14.19
C ASN A 94 0.89 3.00 -13.97
N LEU A 95 0.27 3.75 -13.06
CA LEU A 95 -1.18 3.72 -12.80
C LEU A 95 -1.79 5.06 -13.25
N MET A 96 -2.57 5.05 -14.32
CA MET A 96 -3.22 6.25 -14.86
C MET A 96 -4.70 6.30 -14.47
N LEU A 97 -5.10 7.37 -13.80
CA LEU A 97 -6.48 7.69 -13.53
C LEU A 97 -7.02 8.59 -14.64
N SER A 98 -8.00 8.10 -15.39
CA SER A 98 -8.62 8.89 -16.45
C SER A 98 -9.52 9.99 -15.88
N ASP A 99 -9.83 11.02 -16.70
CA ASP A 99 -10.77 12.08 -16.35
C ASP A 99 -12.18 11.54 -16.02
N SER A 100 -12.53 10.34 -16.49
CA SER A 100 -13.78 9.64 -16.14
C SER A 100 -13.71 8.84 -14.83
N GLY A 101 -12.59 8.89 -14.10
CA GLY A 101 -12.38 8.17 -12.84
C GLY A 101 -12.03 6.69 -12.98
N LYS A 102 -11.71 6.21 -14.18
CA LYS A 102 -11.31 4.83 -14.43
C LYS A 102 -9.79 4.69 -14.34
N LEU A 103 -9.32 3.68 -13.59
CA LEU A 103 -7.91 3.38 -13.43
C LEU A 103 -7.43 2.41 -14.53
N TYR A 104 -6.26 2.71 -15.07
CA TYR A 104 -5.56 1.90 -16.07
C TYR A 104 -4.16 1.56 -15.61
N LEU A 105 -3.74 0.32 -15.84
CA LEU A 105 -2.35 -0.12 -15.76
C LEU A 105 -1.71 0.10 -17.14
N VAL A 106 -0.64 0.92 -17.18
CA VAL A 106 0.05 1.30 -18.41
C VAL A 106 1.50 0.84 -18.37
N ASP A 107 2.22 0.95 -19.48
CA ASP A 107 3.65 0.60 -19.62
C ASP A 107 4.00 -0.87 -19.30
N PHE A 108 3.82 -1.72 -20.30
CA PHE A 108 4.13 -3.15 -20.25
C PHE A 108 5.57 -3.48 -20.68
N GLY A 109 6.48 -2.49 -20.71
CA GLY A 109 7.87 -2.67 -21.15
C GLY A 109 8.68 -3.66 -20.30
N SER A 110 8.31 -3.81 -19.03
CA SER A 110 8.92 -4.76 -18.09
C SER A 110 8.15 -6.07 -17.97
N ALA A 111 6.96 -6.17 -18.57
CA ALA A 111 6.14 -7.36 -18.45
C ALA A 111 6.72 -8.56 -19.22
N MET A 112 6.54 -9.76 -18.67
CA MET A 112 7.14 -10.98 -19.23
C MET A 112 6.22 -12.19 -19.12
N PHE A 113 6.41 -13.12 -20.07
CA PHE A 113 5.79 -14.44 -19.98
C PHE A 113 6.55 -15.33 -18.99
N GLY A 114 5.84 -16.09 -18.19
CA GLY A 114 6.38 -17.05 -17.23
C GLY A 114 6.94 -18.32 -17.87
N PHE A 115 7.92 -18.20 -18.74
CA PHE A 115 8.69 -19.32 -19.30
C PHE A 115 10.06 -19.40 -18.66
N GLY A 116 10.29 -20.40 -17.80
CA GLY A 116 11.62 -20.86 -17.39
C GLY A 116 12.42 -19.93 -16.48
N GLU A 117 13.28 -20.53 -15.67
CA GLU A 117 14.06 -19.90 -14.61
C GLU A 117 15.22 -18.97 -15.07
N ASN A 118 15.45 -18.80 -16.37
CA ASN A 118 16.66 -18.16 -16.92
C ASN A 118 16.47 -16.84 -17.63
N GLN A 119 15.40 -16.11 -17.38
CA GLN A 119 15.29 -14.75 -17.94
C GLN A 119 15.91 -13.74 -16.97
N ARG A 120 17.21 -13.47 -17.16
CA ARG A 120 17.91 -12.31 -16.56
C ARG A 120 17.32 -11.00 -17.07
N ILE A 121 16.16 -10.58 -16.60
CA ILE A 121 15.61 -9.28 -17.02
C ILE A 121 14.71 -8.70 -15.93
N CYS A 122 14.90 -7.41 -15.72
CA CYS A 122 14.14 -6.42 -14.98
C CYS A 122 14.27 -6.48 -13.47
N MET A 123 15.20 -5.68 -13.02
CA MET A 123 15.31 -5.31 -11.60
C MET A 123 14.14 -4.45 -11.09
N GLY A 124 13.09 -4.20 -11.85
CA GLY A 124 12.01 -3.32 -11.45
C GLY A 124 12.48 -1.91 -11.03
N THR A 125 11.60 -1.11 -10.47
CA THR A 125 11.94 0.21 -9.93
C THR A 125 12.33 0.08 -8.46
N GLU A 126 13.47 0.69 -8.09
CA GLU A 126 13.94 0.73 -6.69
C GLU A 126 12.84 1.25 -5.75
N GLY A 127 12.71 0.63 -4.58
CA GLY A 127 11.66 0.93 -3.61
C GLY A 127 10.32 0.21 -3.85
N PHE A 128 10.07 -0.30 -5.07
CA PHE A 128 8.86 -1.04 -5.43
C PHE A 128 9.15 -2.50 -5.77
N ALA A 129 10.32 -2.79 -6.33
CA ALA A 129 10.73 -4.13 -6.72
C ALA A 129 10.81 -5.08 -5.53
N ALA A 130 10.31 -6.32 -5.70
CA ALA A 130 10.42 -7.36 -4.71
C ALA A 130 11.88 -7.85 -4.56
N PRO A 131 12.30 -8.31 -3.36
CA PRO A 131 13.68 -8.77 -3.14
C PRO A 131 14.15 -9.81 -4.15
N GLU A 132 13.30 -10.76 -4.51
CA GLU A 132 13.62 -11.80 -5.51
C GLU A 132 13.84 -11.26 -6.93
N GLN A 133 13.33 -10.07 -7.26
CA GLN A 133 13.58 -9.44 -8.57
C GLN A 133 15.04 -9.03 -8.72
N TYR A 134 15.71 -8.63 -7.63
CA TYR A 134 17.16 -8.34 -7.64
C TYR A 134 18.00 -9.60 -7.89
N GLU A 135 17.41 -10.79 -7.66
CA GLU A 135 18.02 -12.08 -8.02
C GLU A 135 17.65 -12.53 -9.45
N GLY A 136 16.93 -11.70 -10.20
CA GLY A 136 16.44 -12.01 -11.55
C GLY A 136 15.22 -12.94 -11.58
N LYS A 137 14.53 -13.11 -10.45
CA LYS A 137 13.32 -13.95 -10.34
C LYS A 137 12.09 -13.07 -10.29
N VAL A 138 11.21 -13.18 -11.29
CA VAL A 138 9.93 -12.48 -11.33
C VAL A 138 8.80 -13.52 -11.37
N ASN A 139 7.80 -13.35 -10.53
CA ASN A 139 6.65 -14.25 -10.44
C ASN A 139 5.42 -13.48 -9.93
N SER A 140 4.27 -14.17 -9.79
CA SER A 140 3.03 -13.57 -9.32
C SER A 140 3.16 -12.88 -7.95
N SER A 141 3.96 -13.45 -7.05
CA SER A 141 4.15 -12.85 -5.72
C SER A 141 5.01 -11.60 -5.74
N SER A 142 5.85 -11.41 -6.77
CA SER A 142 6.63 -10.17 -6.97
C SER A 142 5.72 -9.00 -7.32
N ASP A 143 4.72 -9.21 -8.18
CA ASP A 143 3.71 -8.19 -8.52
C ASP A 143 2.85 -7.81 -7.31
N LEU A 144 2.54 -8.77 -6.43
CA LEU A 144 1.80 -8.51 -5.19
C LEU A 144 2.62 -7.68 -4.19
N TYR A 145 3.94 -7.90 -4.13
CA TYR A 145 4.83 -7.07 -3.33
C TYR A 145 4.85 -5.62 -3.86
N ALA A 146 5.04 -5.47 -5.17
CA ALA A 146 5.06 -4.17 -5.82
C ALA A 146 3.71 -3.43 -5.65
N LEU A 147 2.57 -4.14 -5.67
CA LEU A 147 1.26 -3.56 -5.34
C LEU A 147 1.23 -3.03 -3.90
N GLY A 148 1.70 -3.83 -2.93
CA GLY A 148 1.77 -3.41 -1.54
C GLY A 148 2.59 -2.13 -1.37
N LYS A 149 3.79 -2.07 -1.98
CA LYS A 149 4.67 -0.89 -1.96
C LYS A 149 4.03 0.32 -2.66
N THR A 150 3.34 0.09 -3.78
CA THR A 150 2.62 1.14 -4.51
C THR A 150 1.52 1.77 -3.65
N LEU A 151 0.70 0.96 -3.01
CA LEU A 151 -0.37 1.44 -2.13
C LEU A 151 0.18 2.12 -0.87
N GLN A 152 1.30 1.66 -0.31
CA GLN A 152 2.01 2.34 0.78
C GLN A 152 2.50 3.73 0.35
N ALA A 153 3.11 3.85 -0.83
CA ALA A 153 3.57 5.12 -1.38
C ALA A 153 2.41 6.10 -1.60
N LEU A 154 1.28 5.62 -2.12
CA LEU A 154 0.08 6.43 -2.34
C LEU A 154 -0.57 6.87 -1.02
N ALA A 155 -0.52 6.05 0.04
CA ALA A 155 -0.96 6.43 1.38
C ALA A 155 -0.13 7.60 1.95
N GLY A 156 1.09 7.78 1.46
CA GLY A 156 1.98 8.91 1.75
C GLY A 156 2.29 9.07 3.24
N LYS A 157 2.56 10.28 3.66
CA LYS A 157 2.84 10.62 5.07
C LYS A 157 1.67 10.32 6.01
N ASN A 158 0.45 10.30 5.49
CA ASN A 158 -0.78 10.00 6.24
C ASN A 158 -1.05 8.49 6.39
N TRP A 159 -0.11 7.61 6.04
CA TRP A 159 -0.32 6.18 6.08
C TRP A 159 -0.73 5.67 7.47
N LEU A 160 -0.22 6.27 8.57
CA LEU A 160 -0.66 5.97 9.93
C LEU A 160 -2.17 6.24 10.12
N SER A 161 -2.67 7.39 9.63
CA SER A 161 -4.11 7.68 9.70
C SER A 161 -4.95 6.71 8.85
N VAL A 162 -4.38 6.20 7.76
CA VAL A 162 -4.98 5.16 6.93
C VAL A 162 -5.08 3.85 7.71
N LEU A 163 -4.02 3.47 8.43
CA LEU A 163 -3.99 2.29 9.31
C LEU A 163 -5.09 2.34 10.39
N TRP A 164 -5.26 3.50 11.01
CA TRP A 164 -6.29 3.73 12.02
C TRP A 164 -7.71 3.58 11.48
N LYS A 165 -7.95 4.13 10.30
CA LYS A 165 -9.28 4.09 9.66
C LYS A 165 -9.62 2.73 9.05
N ALA A 166 -8.62 1.90 8.77
CA ALA A 166 -8.78 0.62 8.10
C ALA A 166 -7.68 -0.39 8.51
N PRO A 167 -7.72 -0.94 9.74
CA PRO A 167 -6.70 -1.89 10.22
C PRO A 167 -6.57 -3.14 9.34
N GLY A 168 -7.65 -3.62 8.73
CA GLY A 168 -7.59 -4.69 7.74
C GLY A 168 -6.77 -4.33 6.50
N PHE A 169 -6.74 -3.05 6.11
CA PHE A 169 -5.91 -2.60 5.00
C PHE A 169 -4.42 -2.59 5.37
N ALA A 170 -4.09 -2.24 6.61
CA ALA A 170 -2.72 -2.36 7.12
C ALA A 170 -2.21 -3.80 7.04
N LEU A 171 -3.03 -4.74 7.52
CA LEU A 171 -2.70 -6.16 7.47
C LEU A 171 -2.55 -6.67 6.02
N PHE A 172 -3.40 -6.19 5.11
CA PHE A 172 -3.28 -6.48 3.68
C PHE A 172 -1.92 -5.99 3.14
N LEU A 173 -1.56 -4.74 3.41
CA LEU A 173 -0.28 -4.16 2.98
C LEU A 173 0.91 -4.92 3.56
N TYR A 174 0.88 -5.23 4.85
CA TYR A 174 1.89 -6.03 5.51
C TYR A 174 2.07 -7.39 4.84
N LYS A 175 0.97 -8.12 4.57
CA LYS A 175 1.03 -9.42 3.92
C LYS A 175 1.58 -9.32 2.50
N CYS A 176 1.23 -8.29 1.74
CA CYS A 176 1.81 -8.05 0.40
C CYS A 176 3.32 -7.82 0.46
N THR A 177 3.81 -7.03 1.42
CA THR A 177 5.20 -6.55 1.46
C THR A 177 6.15 -7.45 2.26
N ARG A 178 5.76 -8.68 2.61
CA ARG A 178 6.66 -9.65 3.23
C ARG A 178 7.89 -9.89 2.34
N PRO A 179 9.12 -9.87 2.89
CA PRO A 179 10.33 -10.11 2.09
C PRO A 179 10.31 -11.48 1.40
N GLN A 180 9.88 -12.52 2.10
CA GLN A 180 9.78 -13.87 1.55
C GLN A 180 8.48 -14.03 0.77
N GLY A 181 8.56 -14.32 -0.54
CA GLY A 181 7.40 -14.48 -1.43
C GLY A 181 6.38 -15.53 -0.93
N LYS A 182 6.85 -16.64 -0.34
CA LYS A 182 6.00 -17.69 0.24
C LYS A 182 5.14 -17.24 1.43
N ARG A 183 5.46 -16.12 2.07
CA ARG A 183 4.69 -15.54 3.18
C ARG A 183 3.71 -14.47 2.73
N ARG A 184 3.63 -14.19 1.43
CA ARG A 184 2.66 -13.27 0.81
C ARG A 184 1.35 -14.02 0.48
N PHE A 185 0.46 -13.38 -0.25
CA PHE A 185 -0.69 -14.07 -0.84
C PHE A 185 -0.20 -15.06 -1.91
N GLU A 186 -0.89 -16.18 -2.00
CA GLU A 186 -0.60 -17.22 -2.98
C GLU A 186 -0.82 -16.74 -4.42
N ASN A 187 -1.88 -15.95 -4.62
CA ASN A 187 -2.25 -15.40 -5.92
C ASN A 187 -3.05 -14.08 -5.77
N ALA A 188 -3.27 -13.39 -6.89
CA ALA A 188 -4.00 -12.13 -6.92
C ALA A 188 -5.47 -12.29 -6.49
N ALA A 189 -6.11 -13.41 -6.79
CA ALA A 189 -7.50 -13.67 -6.39
C ALA A 189 -7.66 -13.72 -4.86
N GLN A 190 -6.74 -14.40 -4.16
CA GLN A 190 -6.74 -14.46 -2.69
C GLN A 190 -6.53 -13.06 -2.09
N ALA A 191 -5.58 -12.29 -2.63
CA ALA A 191 -5.33 -10.91 -2.21
C ALA A 191 -6.58 -10.04 -2.42
N ARG A 192 -7.23 -10.17 -3.58
CA ARG A 192 -8.44 -9.44 -3.93
C ARG A 192 -9.63 -9.77 -3.04
N LYS A 193 -9.82 -11.06 -2.70
CA LYS A 193 -10.86 -11.50 -1.75
C LYS A 193 -10.71 -10.80 -0.40
N MET A 194 -9.48 -10.74 0.13
CA MET A 194 -9.22 -10.03 1.39
C MET A 194 -9.51 -8.53 1.26
N LEU A 195 -8.99 -7.86 0.23
CA LEU A 195 -9.15 -6.42 0.04
C LEU A 195 -10.63 -6.03 -0.11
N SER A 196 -11.41 -6.77 -0.92
CA SER A 196 -12.84 -6.54 -1.11
C SER A 196 -13.66 -6.78 0.15
N GLY A 197 -13.22 -7.68 1.04
CA GLY A 197 -13.82 -7.90 2.36
C GLY A 197 -13.73 -6.66 3.26
N ILE A 198 -12.63 -5.91 3.19
CA ILE A 198 -12.41 -4.67 3.94
C ILE A 198 -13.40 -3.58 3.48
N GLY A 199 -13.58 -3.41 2.17
CA GLY A 199 -14.50 -2.42 1.59
C GLY A 199 -15.98 -2.69 1.91
N LYS A 200 -16.41 -3.95 1.85
CA LYS A 200 -17.80 -4.36 2.13
C LYS A 200 -18.20 -4.11 3.58
N ARG A 201 -17.31 -4.31 4.55
CA ARG A 201 -17.59 -4.08 5.98
C ARG A 201 -17.81 -2.62 6.31
N LYS A 202 -17.09 -1.69 5.68
CA LYS A 202 -17.35 -0.25 5.80
C LYS A 202 -18.75 0.11 5.29
N GLY A 203 -19.20 -0.48 4.18
CA GLY A 203 -20.55 -0.28 3.63
C GLY A 203 -21.64 -0.82 4.54
N LEU A 204 -21.44 -1.97 5.16
CA LEU A 204 -22.41 -2.59 6.08
C LEU A 204 -22.50 -1.83 7.41
N ALA A 205 -21.37 -1.41 7.97
CA ALA A 205 -21.33 -0.58 9.17
C ALA A 205 -22.04 0.77 8.97
N ARG A 206 -21.87 1.42 7.79
CA ARG A 206 -22.62 2.64 7.44
C ARG A 206 -24.13 2.41 7.29
N LYS A 207 -24.54 1.30 6.66
CA LYS A 207 -25.97 0.96 6.51
C LYS A 207 -26.60 0.59 7.84
N ASN A 208 -25.91 -0.18 8.69
CA ASN A 208 -26.43 -0.56 10.01
C ASN A 208 -26.49 0.63 10.98
N ALA A 209 -25.54 1.58 10.92
CA ALA A 209 -25.62 2.83 11.67
C ALA A 209 -26.85 3.67 11.26
N ALA A 210 -27.19 3.69 9.98
CA ALA A 210 -28.39 4.42 9.50
C ALA A 210 -29.71 3.73 9.91
N VAL A 211 -29.72 2.40 10.01
CA VAL A 211 -30.93 1.63 10.41
C VAL A 211 -31.14 1.62 11.94
N VAL A 212 -30.05 1.56 12.73
CA VAL A 212 -30.14 1.58 14.21
C VAL A 212 -30.55 2.95 14.77
N ILE A 213 -30.24 4.04 14.05
CA ILE A 213 -30.68 5.39 14.43
C ILE A 213 -32.20 5.56 14.28
N GLY A 214 -32.87 4.72 13.48
CA GLY A 214 -34.29 4.84 13.15
C GLY A 214 -35.32 4.20 14.09
N THR A 215 -34.97 3.23 14.96
CA THR A 215 -36.00 2.41 15.62
C THR A 215 -35.87 2.14 17.13
N THR A 216 -34.75 2.48 17.81
CA THR A 216 -34.63 2.21 19.27
C THR A 216 -33.90 3.28 20.09
N GLY A 217 -33.81 4.49 19.60
CA GLY A 217 -32.78 5.48 19.96
C GLY A 217 -33.03 6.44 21.09
N ILE A 218 -34.08 6.44 21.90
CA ILE A 218 -34.26 7.60 22.81
C ILE A 218 -34.10 7.33 24.29
N LEU A 219 -34.19 6.12 24.81
CA LEU A 219 -34.17 5.91 26.27
C LEU A 219 -33.01 5.04 26.81
N LEU A 220 -32.35 4.23 25.99
CA LEU A 220 -31.15 3.46 26.40
C LEU A 220 -29.83 4.19 26.04
N ALA A 221 -29.90 5.14 25.12
CA ALA A 221 -28.73 5.86 24.64
C ALA A 221 -28.11 6.83 25.68
N ALA A 222 -28.90 7.38 26.58
CA ALA A 222 -28.39 8.37 27.54
C ALA A 222 -27.52 7.76 28.67
N GLY A 223 -27.83 6.55 29.13
CA GLY A 223 -27.06 5.94 30.22
C GLY A 223 -25.80 5.20 29.77
N VAL A 224 -25.89 4.49 28.63
CA VAL A 224 -24.73 3.74 28.05
C VAL A 224 -23.78 4.65 27.30
N PHE A 225 -24.30 5.72 26.69
CA PHE A 225 -23.52 6.71 25.95
C PHE A 225 -22.58 7.52 26.89
N LEU A 226 -23.04 7.89 28.09
CA LEU A 226 -22.21 8.66 29.03
C LEU A 226 -21.04 7.83 29.61
N ALA A 227 -21.25 6.57 29.96
CA ALA A 227 -20.18 5.71 30.48
C ALA A 227 -19.19 5.23 29.41
N GLY A 228 -19.66 5.01 28.16
CA GLY A 228 -18.82 4.57 27.05
C GLY A 228 -18.02 5.71 26.41
N SER A 229 -18.59 6.92 26.35
CA SER A 229 -17.96 8.07 25.70
C SER A 229 -16.79 8.63 26.50
N GLU A 230 -16.86 8.59 27.83
CA GLU A 230 -15.81 9.11 28.71
C GLU A 230 -14.54 8.23 28.64
N GLN A 231 -14.70 6.91 28.59
CA GLN A 231 -13.58 5.96 28.51
C GLN A 231 -12.93 5.95 27.10
N GLN A 232 -13.73 6.12 26.06
CA GLN A 232 -13.24 6.21 24.69
C GLN A 232 -12.57 7.57 24.43
N ALA A 233 -13.09 8.67 24.97
CA ALA A 233 -12.45 9.98 24.93
C ALA A 233 -11.11 9.98 25.69
N THR A 234 -11.02 9.27 26.81
CA THR A 234 -9.79 9.14 27.61
C THR A 234 -8.74 8.31 26.84
N PHE A 235 -9.14 7.21 26.19
CA PHE A 235 -8.26 6.40 25.36
C PHE A 235 -7.73 7.17 24.15
N GLU A 236 -8.61 7.83 23.39
CA GLU A 236 -8.21 8.63 22.20
C GLU A 236 -7.33 9.82 22.60
N SER A 237 -7.56 10.42 23.78
CA SER A 237 -6.70 11.49 24.33
C SER A 237 -5.31 10.97 24.72
N ALA A 238 -5.22 9.84 25.42
CA ALA A 238 -3.96 9.22 25.83
C ALA A 238 -3.16 8.77 24.59
N LEU A 239 -3.85 8.29 23.57
CA LEU A 239 -3.26 7.84 22.34
C LEU A 239 -2.79 9.00 21.47
N ALA A 240 -3.57 10.11 21.42
CA ALA A 240 -3.17 11.35 20.74
C ALA A 240 -1.91 11.96 21.37
N GLU A 241 -1.73 11.84 22.69
CA GLU A 241 -0.53 12.31 23.37
C GLU A 241 0.72 11.52 22.97
N VAL A 242 0.60 10.19 22.87
CA VAL A 242 1.70 9.32 22.39
C VAL A 242 2.02 9.61 20.92
N THR A 243 0.99 9.76 20.07
CA THR A 243 1.17 10.00 18.64
C THR A 243 1.61 11.43 18.33
N LYS A 244 1.24 12.43 19.14
CA LYS A 244 1.72 13.82 18.99
C LYS A 244 3.25 13.90 19.04
N GLY A 245 3.88 13.10 19.88
CA GLY A 245 5.34 12.97 19.93
C GLY A 245 5.97 12.54 18.60
N TYR A 246 5.26 11.79 17.75
CA TYR A 246 5.72 11.44 16.40
C TYR A 246 5.55 12.60 15.41
N TYR A 247 4.48 13.40 15.50
CA TYR A 247 4.21 14.51 14.58
C TYR A 247 5.11 15.74 14.85
N GLU A 248 5.43 16.04 16.11
CA GLU A 248 6.35 17.12 16.46
C GLU A 248 7.78 16.88 15.94
N ILE A 249 8.12 15.63 15.61
CA ILE A 249 9.38 15.27 14.97
C ILE A 249 9.40 15.72 13.51
N GLU A 250 8.30 15.53 12.76
CA GLU A 250 8.24 15.88 11.33
C GLU A 250 8.28 17.40 11.08
N GLU A 251 7.61 18.20 11.91
CA GLU A 251 7.60 19.66 11.72
C GLU A 251 8.91 20.34 12.11
N ASN A 252 9.54 19.91 13.19
CA ASN A 252 10.80 20.52 13.67
C ASN A 252 12.02 20.07 12.86
N GLU A 253 12.05 18.83 12.36
CA GLU A 253 13.17 18.35 11.53
C GLU A 253 13.09 18.86 10.09
N SER A 254 11.90 18.93 9.48
CA SER A 254 11.78 19.44 8.10
C SER A 254 12.20 20.92 8.00
N SER A 255 12.01 21.73 9.06
CA SER A 255 12.42 23.13 9.09
C SER A 255 13.89 23.35 9.53
N SER A 256 14.43 22.51 10.41
CA SER A 256 15.82 22.61 10.87
C SER A 256 16.81 21.88 9.97
N LEU A 257 16.41 20.72 9.41
CA LEU A 257 17.20 19.97 8.44
C LEU A 257 17.27 20.69 7.09
N SER A 258 16.18 21.27 6.58
CA SER A 258 16.23 22.08 5.35
C SER A 258 17.14 23.31 5.47
N LYS A 259 17.26 23.90 6.66
CA LYS A 259 18.19 25.01 6.94
C LYS A 259 19.64 24.53 7.14
N LYS A 260 19.88 23.35 7.68
CA LYS A 260 21.21 22.73 7.82
C LYS A 260 21.73 22.14 6.52
N PHE A 261 20.87 21.51 5.69
CA PHE A 261 21.26 20.99 4.38
C PHE A 261 21.64 22.07 3.37
N ALA A 262 21.17 23.31 3.56
CA ALA A 262 21.61 24.45 2.77
C ALA A 262 23.00 24.98 3.17
N ALA A 263 23.56 24.56 4.29
CA ALA A 263 24.79 25.12 4.87
C ALA A 263 26.02 24.19 4.87
N GLU A 264 25.87 22.86 4.79
CA GLU A 264 27.00 21.94 4.89
C GLU A 264 26.85 20.69 4.01
N ALA A 265 27.74 20.56 3.02
CA ALA A 265 27.81 19.46 2.05
C ALA A 265 28.69 18.30 2.57
N ASP A 266 28.51 17.79 3.79
CA ASP A 266 29.20 16.59 4.26
C ASP A 266 28.21 15.52 4.76
N LYS A 267 27.79 14.68 3.80
CA LYS A 267 26.63 13.77 3.85
C LYS A 267 26.71 12.56 4.77
N LYS A 268 27.84 12.29 5.42
CA LYS A 268 28.02 10.99 6.12
C LYS A 268 27.87 11.01 7.65
N SER A 269 27.91 12.16 8.28
CA SER A 269 27.80 12.28 9.75
C SER A 269 26.35 12.56 10.21
N THR A 270 25.58 13.28 9.41
CA THR A 270 24.19 13.68 9.70
C THR A 270 23.19 12.52 9.69
N ASP A 271 23.34 11.55 8.80
CA ASP A 271 22.43 10.40 8.72
C ASP A 271 22.47 9.50 9.98
N LYS A 272 23.67 9.32 10.60
CA LYS A 272 23.80 8.50 11.80
C LYS A 272 23.23 9.15 13.08
N GLU A 273 23.24 10.46 13.17
CA GLU A 273 22.65 11.17 14.31
C GLU A 273 21.13 11.23 14.20
N ALA A 274 20.60 11.44 13.00
CA ALA A 274 19.15 11.37 12.72
C ALA A 274 18.58 9.98 13.00
N ASP A 275 19.25 8.92 12.53
CA ASP A 275 18.87 7.52 12.81
C ASP A 275 18.88 7.22 14.31
N LYS A 276 19.89 7.68 15.05
CA LYS A 276 19.99 7.46 16.49
C LYS A 276 18.92 8.21 17.28
N PHE A 277 18.55 9.41 16.83
CA PHE A 277 17.49 10.20 17.44
C PHE A 277 16.11 9.57 17.18
N LEU A 278 15.83 9.12 15.94
CA LEU A 278 14.62 8.42 15.58
C LEU A 278 14.47 7.13 16.40
N LEU A 279 15.54 6.33 16.52
CA LEU A 279 15.54 5.09 17.29
C LEU A 279 15.16 5.36 18.76
N LYS A 280 15.76 6.36 19.40
CA LYS A 280 15.46 6.71 20.80
C LYS A 280 14.00 7.13 21.00
N LYS A 281 13.40 7.80 20.01
CA LYS A 281 11.97 8.18 20.09
C LYS A 281 11.05 7.01 19.85
N CYS A 282 11.40 6.11 18.95
CA CYS A 282 10.65 4.86 18.74
C CYS A 282 10.66 3.99 20.02
N GLU A 283 11.78 3.87 20.73
CA GLU A 283 11.86 3.16 22.02
C GLU A 283 10.96 3.81 23.09
N HIS A 284 10.91 5.14 23.13
CA HIS A 284 10.06 5.86 24.08
C HIS A 284 8.57 5.66 23.79
N ALA A 285 8.19 5.73 22.52
CA ALA A 285 6.82 5.48 22.08
C ALA A 285 6.39 4.03 22.31
N GLU A 286 7.28 3.06 22.09
CA GLU A 286 7.01 1.66 22.38
C GLU A 286 6.68 1.44 23.85
N SER A 287 7.48 1.99 24.76
CA SER A 287 7.23 1.89 26.21
C SER A 287 5.87 2.48 26.60
N ALA A 288 5.49 3.61 26.01
CA ALA A 288 4.20 4.25 26.24
C ALA A 288 3.02 3.41 25.68
N LEU A 289 3.15 2.88 24.47
CA LEU A 289 2.14 2.02 23.84
C LEU A 289 1.94 0.71 24.61
N GLN A 290 3.01 0.08 25.10
CA GLN A 290 2.94 -1.13 25.93
C GLN A 290 2.27 -0.86 27.26
N LYS A 291 2.43 0.33 27.83
CA LYS A 291 1.71 0.73 29.05
C LYS A 291 0.23 0.86 28.77
N LEU A 292 -0.17 1.54 27.70
CA LEU A 292 -1.57 1.64 27.29
C LEU A 292 -2.19 0.27 26.97
N GLN A 293 -1.43 -0.67 26.39
CA GLN A 293 -1.89 -2.01 26.11
C GLN A 293 -2.28 -2.79 27.37
N LYS A 294 -1.64 -2.54 28.50
CA LYS A 294 -1.99 -3.14 29.80
C LYS A 294 -3.21 -2.48 30.43
N GLU A 295 -3.43 -1.20 30.16
CA GLU A 295 -4.50 -0.40 30.77
C GLU A 295 -5.83 -0.56 30.02
N TYR A 296 -5.77 -0.65 28.70
CA TYR A 296 -6.93 -0.71 27.82
C TYR A 296 -7.10 -2.12 27.25
N THR A 297 -8.13 -2.84 27.70
CA THR A 297 -8.31 -4.29 27.43
C THR A 297 -9.40 -4.62 26.43
N LYS A 298 -10.16 -3.63 25.93
CA LYS A 298 -11.20 -3.85 24.92
C LYS A 298 -10.58 -4.25 23.57
N ASP A 299 -11.20 -5.15 22.85
CA ASP A 299 -10.70 -5.69 21.59
C ASP A 299 -10.37 -4.61 20.55
N GLU A 300 -11.20 -3.58 20.44
CA GLU A 300 -10.96 -2.48 19.51
C GLU A 300 -9.72 -1.64 19.89
N GLU A 301 -9.55 -1.39 21.19
CA GLU A 301 -8.40 -0.67 21.73
C GLU A 301 -7.12 -1.50 21.57
N GLN A 302 -7.17 -2.80 21.85
CA GLN A 302 -6.06 -3.73 21.65
C GLN A 302 -5.63 -3.82 20.18
N ARG A 303 -6.58 -3.86 19.24
CA ARG A 303 -6.28 -3.83 17.81
C ARG A 303 -5.48 -2.59 17.41
N LYS A 304 -5.90 -1.42 17.91
CA LYS A 304 -5.22 -0.14 17.64
C LYS A 304 -3.80 -0.15 18.20
N LEU A 305 -3.63 -0.57 19.44
CA LEU A 305 -2.33 -0.58 20.12
C LEU A 305 -1.35 -1.58 19.50
N LEU A 306 -1.80 -2.79 19.19
CA LEU A 306 -0.98 -3.80 18.53
C LEU A 306 -0.52 -3.36 17.14
N LEU A 307 -1.39 -2.67 16.41
CA LEU A 307 -1.02 -2.13 15.11
C LEU A 307 0.07 -1.07 15.23
N LEU A 308 -0.05 -0.16 16.20
CA LEU A 308 0.97 0.88 16.44
C LEU A 308 2.31 0.29 16.91
N LEU A 309 2.26 -0.73 17.76
CA LEU A 309 3.46 -1.46 18.20
C LEU A 309 4.14 -2.16 17.03
N ALA A 310 3.37 -2.79 16.13
CA ALA A 310 3.91 -3.41 14.94
C ALA A 310 4.62 -2.41 14.03
N VAL A 311 3.97 -1.27 13.76
CA VAL A 311 4.53 -0.18 12.95
C VAL A 311 5.79 0.42 13.59
N ASN A 312 5.74 0.62 14.92
CA ASN A 312 6.90 1.14 15.64
C ASN A 312 8.11 0.19 15.57
N ALA A 313 7.88 -1.11 15.65
CA ALA A 313 8.92 -2.11 15.46
C ALA A 313 9.47 -2.13 14.00
N GLU A 314 8.62 -1.91 12.99
CA GLU A 314 9.08 -1.73 11.59
C GLU A 314 9.98 -0.52 11.42
N LEU A 315 9.64 0.63 12.02
CA LEU A 315 10.47 1.83 11.99
C LEU A 315 11.85 1.61 12.63
N GLN A 316 11.92 0.73 13.64
CA GLN A 316 13.16 0.30 14.26
C GLN A 316 13.90 -0.77 13.46
N LYS A 317 13.36 -1.23 12.32
CA LYS A 317 13.87 -2.36 11.51
C LYS A 317 13.87 -3.70 12.25
N GLU A 318 13.07 -3.84 13.31
CA GLU A 318 12.92 -5.04 14.12
C GLU A 318 11.79 -5.93 13.56
N TRP A 319 12.03 -6.49 12.39
CA TRP A 319 11.04 -7.22 11.59
C TRP A 319 10.42 -8.43 12.29
N GLU A 320 11.18 -9.12 13.16
CA GLU A 320 10.67 -10.25 13.94
C GLU A 320 9.66 -9.79 14.99
N ARG A 321 9.92 -8.68 15.67
CA ARG A 321 8.99 -8.10 16.65
C ARG A 321 7.73 -7.56 15.98
N ALA A 322 7.86 -6.87 14.87
CA ALA A 322 6.72 -6.42 14.08
C ALA A 322 5.82 -7.60 13.69
N ALA A 323 6.42 -8.74 13.27
CA ALA A 323 5.69 -9.96 12.94
C ALA A 323 4.88 -10.49 14.11
N VAL A 324 5.45 -10.50 15.33
CA VAL A 324 4.76 -10.97 16.55
C VAL A 324 3.54 -10.08 16.84
N TYR A 325 3.66 -8.77 16.76
CA TYR A 325 2.53 -7.86 16.98
C TYR A 325 1.43 -8.03 15.92
N TYR A 326 1.79 -8.26 14.66
CA TYR A 326 0.81 -8.55 13.60
C TYR A 326 0.12 -9.91 13.81
N GLU A 327 0.84 -10.92 14.28
CA GLU A 327 0.25 -12.22 14.65
C GLU A 327 -0.72 -12.09 15.82
N GLN A 328 -0.38 -11.32 16.85
CA GLN A 328 -1.28 -11.03 17.95
C GLN A 328 -2.52 -10.24 17.48
N LEU A 329 -2.36 -9.29 16.54
CA LEU A 329 -3.48 -8.56 15.97
C LEU A 329 -4.50 -9.49 15.29
N LEU A 330 -4.04 -10.58 14.67
CA LEU A 330 -4.91 -11.60 14.06
C LEU A 330 -5.78 -12.33 15.10
N LEU A 331 -5.36 -12.46 16.34
CA LEU A 331 -6.16 -13.05 17.41
C LEU A 331 -7.40 -12.21 17.75
N TYR A 332 -7.30 -10.88 17.60
CA TYR A 332 -8.41 -9.95 17.81
C TYR A 332 -9.23 -9.67 16.54
N ALA A 333 -8.81 -10.25 15.42
CA ALA A 333 -9.48 -10.11 14.13
C ALA A 333 -9.40 -11.45 13.35
N PRO A 334 -9.94 -12.56 13.92
CA PRO A 334 -9.80 -13.90 13.37
C PRO A 334 -10.37 -14.03 11.95
N GLU A 335 -11.28 -13.15 11.60
CA GLU A 335 -11.84 -13.05 10.25
C GLU A 335 -10.84 -12.71 9.16
N PHE A 336 -9.60 -12.34 9.50
CA PHE A 336 -8.50 -12.09 8.55
C PHE A 336 -7.49 -13.24 8.52
N ALA A 337 -7.68 -14.28 9.36
CA ALA A 337 -6.80 -15.44 9.44
C ALA A 337 -7.15 -16.55 8.43
N GLU A 338 -8.40 -16.59 7.94
CA GLU A 338 -8.90 -17.47 6.88
C GLU A 338 -8.78 -16.79 5.50
#